data_6958dba9666785cf5bccf4aeaf206e9c
#
_entry.id   6958dba9666785cf5bccf4aeaf206e9c
#
_cell.length_a   1.000
_cell.length_b   1.000
_cell.length_c   1.000
_cell.angle_alpha   90.00
_cell.angle_beta   90.00
_cell.angle_gamma   90.00
#
_symmetry.space_group_name_H-M   'P 1'
#
loop_
_entity.id
_entity.type
_entity.pdbx_description
1 polymer ?
#
loop_
_entity_poly.entity_id
_entity_poly.type
_entity_poly.pdbx_seq_one_letter_code
_entity_poly.pdbx_strand_id
1 'polypeptide(L)'
;MKKKVAILATNGFEEVELTSPKEAMEKEGFQVDIISDKSGKIKAWDKDKWSKEYKVDHTLDMVSASDYNALVLPGGVMNPDNLRTNEEALEFVRDFFKQKKPVAAICHAAWTLINADVVKGREMTSYHTIRKDLENAGAKWVDKEVVVDSGFVTSRNPDDLPAFNKKVIEEIKEGKHEEQHA
;
A
#
# COMPACT_ATOMS: atom_id res chain seq x y z
N MET A 1 -4.31 23.05 -0.91
CA MET A 1 -5.04 22.06 -1.75
C MET A 1 -5.27 20.80 -0.92
N LYS A 2 -6.38 20.11 -1.14
CA LYS A 2 -6.73 18.85 -0.46
C LYS A 2 -5.77 17.76 -0.92
N LYS A 3 -5.16 17.01 0.02
CA LYS A 3 -4.31 15.84 -0.32
C LYS A 3 -5.17 14.75 -0.94
N LYS A 4 -4.65 14.11 -1.99
CA LYS A 4 -5.32 13.02 -2.70
C LYS A 4 -4.48 11.74 -2.59
N VAL A 5 -5.08 10.64 -2.15
CA VAL A 5 -4.40 9.37 -1.87
C VAL A 5 -5.00 8.26 -2.70
N ALA A 6 -4.16 7.46 -3.34
CA ALA A 6 -4.56 6.23 -4.01
C ALA A 6 -4.47 5.04 -3.06
N ILE A 7 -5.49 4.19 -3.03
CA ILE A 7 -5.42 2.85 -2.47
C ILE A 7 -5.49 1.87 -3.64
N LEU A 8 -4.42 1.13 -3.90
CA LEU A 8 -4.37 0.14 -4.97
C LEU A 8 -4.72 -1.24 -4.40
N ALA A 9 -5.78 -1.83 -4.89
CA ALA A 9 -6.23 -3.16 -4.49
C ALA A 9 -7.03 -3.87 -5.59
N THR A 10 -7.03 -5.20 -5.56
CA THR A 10 -7.90 -6.07 -6.34
C THR A 10 -8.62 -7.06 -5.42
N ASN A 11 -9.37 -8.01 -5.95
CA ASN A 11 -10.11 -8.97 -5.14
C ASN A 11 -9.24 -9.72 -4.13
N GLY A 12 -9.81 -10.02 -2.97
CA GLY A 12 -9.14 -10.78 -1.91
C GLY A 12 -8.20 -9.97 -1.02
N PHE A 13 -8.35 -8.64 -1.02
CA PHE A 13 -7.68 -7.80 -0.02
C PHE A 13 -8.30 -8.00 1.37
N GLU A 14 -7.49 -7.96 2.42
CA GLU A 14 -7.99 -7.98 3.80
C GLU A 14 -8.81 -6.72 4.07
N GLU A 15 -10.09 -6.87 4.40
CA GLU A 15 -11.08 -5.77 4.43
C GLU A 15 -10.64 -4.60 5.31
N VAL A 16 -10.21 -4.90 6.53
CA VAL A 16 -9.85 -3.87 7.52
C VAL A 16 -8.57 -3.10 7.13
N GLU A 17 -7.69 -3.72 6.35
CA GLU A 17 -6.45 -3.10 5.89
C GLU A 17 -6.67 -2.07 4.77
N LEU A 18 -7.85 -2.07 4.15
CA LEU A 18 -8.31 -1.02 3.26
C LEU A 18 -9.19 -0.01 4.00
N THR A 19 -10.19 -0.49 4.73
CA THR A 19 -11.22 0.39 5.31
C THR A 19 -10.68 1.26 6.43
N SER A 20 -9.85 0.72 7.32
CA SER A 20 -9.29 1.47 8.45
C SER A 20 -8.38 2.64 8.01
N PRO A 21 -7.37 2.44 7.13
CA PRO A 21 -6.58 3.56 6.62
C PRO A 21 -7.41 4.58 5.84
N LYS A 22 -8.35 4.11 5.01
CA LYS A 22 -9.25 4.98 4.23
C LYS A 22 -10.03 5.91 5.14
N GLU A 23 -10.72 5.36 6.14
CA GLU A 23 -11.49 6.14 7.10
C GLU A 23 -10.62 7.13 7.90
N ALA A 24 -9.42 6.70 8.32
CA ALA A 24 -8.50 7.56 9.06
C ALA A 24 -8.05 8.76 8.21
N MET A 25 -7.69 8.52 6.94
CA MET A 25 -7.27 9.57 6.01
C MET A 25 -8.42 10.51 5.63
N GLU A 26 -9.64 10.00 5.44
CA GLU A 26 -10.83 10.80 5.16
C GLU A 26 -11.21 11.70 6.35
N LYS A 27 -11.06 11.24 7.60
CA LYS A 27 -11.23 12.04 8.82
C LYS A 27 -10.25 13.22 8.88
N GLU A 28 -9.04 13.04 8.34
CA GLU A 28 -8.05 14.14 8.19
C GLU A 28 -8.36 15.09 7.03
N GLY A 29 -9.45 14.84 6.30
CA GLY A 29 -9.88 15.66 5.18
C GLY A 29 -9.21 15.32 3.85
N PHE A 30 -8.48 14.20 3.75
CA PHE A 30 -7.90 13.74 2.47
C PHE A 30 -9.00 13.20 1.56
N GLN A 31 -8.79 13.29 0.25
CA GLN A 31 -9.56 12.54 -0.73
C GLN A 31 -8.88 11.19 -0.93
N VAL A 32 -9.64 10.11 -0.87
CA VAL A 32 -9.09 8.76 -1.03
C VAL A 32 -9.84 8.03 -2.12
N ASP A 33 -9.13 7.62 -3.18
CA ASP A 33 -9.68 6.88 -4.30
C ASP A 33 -9.18 5.42 -4.26
N ILE A 34 -10.08 4.48 -4.52
CA ILE A 34 -9.76 3.06 -4.72
C ILE A 34 -9.43 2.84 -6.20
N ILE A 35 -8.20 2.42 -6.46
CA ILE A 35 -7.67 2.10 -7.78
C ILE A 35 -7.56 0.59 -7.93
N SER A 36 -7.92 0.07 -9.08
CA SER A 36 -7.81 -1.37 -9.36
C SER A 36 -7.46 -1.64 -10.83
N ASP A 37 -7.15 -2.89 -11.12
CA ASP A 37 -6.91 -3.40 -12.47
C ASP A 37 -8.18 -3.49 -13.32
N LYS A 38 -9.36 -3.48 -12.68
CA LYS A 38 -10.67 -3.57 -13.34
C LYS A 38 -11.65 -2.58 -12.77
N SER A 39 -12.55 -2.09 -13.61
CA SER A 39 -13.68 -1.26 -13.22
C SER A 39 -14.76 -2.05 -12.47
N GLY A 40 -15.69 -1.34 -11.85
CA GLY A 40 -16.82 -1.92 -11.14
C GLY A 40 -16.54 -2.05 -9.65
N LYS A 41 -16.40 -3.25 -9.13
CA LYS A 41 -16.23 -3.52 -7.71
C LYS A 41 -15.14 -4.55 -7.47
N ILE A 42 -14.44 -4.42 -6.35
CA ILE A 42 -13.53 -5.42 -5.81
C ILE A 42 -14.13 -6.02 -4.53
N LYS A 43 -13.90 -7.32 -4.33
CA LYS A 43 -14.46 -8.07 -3.21
C LYS A 43 -13.41 -8.28 -2.13
N ALA A 44 -13.76 -7.91 -0.92
CA ALA A 44 -12.90 -8.05 0.26
C ALA A 44 -12.89 -9.49 0.79
N TRP A 45 -11.80 -9.81 1.49
CA TRP A 45 -11.66 -10.97 2.35
C TRP A 45 -11.64 -10.50 3.81
N ASP A 46 -12.39 -11.16 4.68
CA ASP A 46 -12.40 -10.88 6.12
C ASP A 46 -11.99 -12.15 6.87
N LYS A 47 -10.73 -12.20 7.27
CA LYS A 47 -10.07 -13.29 8.02
C LYS A 47 -10.12 -14.64 7.30
N ASP A 48 -11.27 -15.27 7.19
CA ASP A 48 -11.47 -16.64 6.71
C ASP A 48 -12.56 -16.79 5.64
N LYS A 49 -13.17 -15.68 5.20
CA LYS A 49 -14.30 -15.68 4.27
C LYS A 49 -14.36 -14.44 3.37
N TRP A 50 -15.05 -14.59 2.26
CA TRP A 50 -15.42 -13.45 1.43
C TRP A 50 -16.37 -12.51 2.17
N SER A 51 -16.11 -11.21 2.05
CA SER A 51 -16.86 -10.15 2.68
C SER A 51 -17.53 -9.23 1.65
N LYS A 52 -17.59 -7.95 1.94
CA LYS A 52 -18.28 -6.92 1.14
C LYS A 52 -17.57 -6.62 -0.17
N GLU A 53 -18.30 -5.98 -1.05
CA GLU A 53 -17.78 -5.40 -2.28
C GLU A 53 -17.59 -3.89 -2.11
N TYR A 54 -16.51 -3.38 -2.71
CA TYR A 54 -16.15 -1.96 -2.69
C TYR A 54 -16.05 -1.44 -4.12
N LYS A 55 -16.64 -0.26 -4.36
CA LYS A 55 -16.58 0.38 -5.66
C LYS A 55 -15.15 0.79 -6.00
N VAL A 56 -14.72 0.50 -7.21
CA VAL A 56 -13.50 1.02 -7.80
C VAL A 56 -13.79 2.43 -8.33
N ASP A 57 -12.99 3.40 -7.90
CA ASP A 57 -13.14 4.78 -8.33
C ASP A 57 -12.51 5.01 -9.71
N HIS A 58 -11.32 4.46 -9.93
CA HIS A 58 -10.61 4.52 -11.21
C HIS A 58 -9.84 3.22 -11.48
N THR A 59 -9.65 2.91 -12.75
CA THR A 59 -8.75 1.85 -13.19
C THR A 59 -7.34 2.38 -13.44
N LEU A 60 -6.34 1.49 -13.41
CA LEU A 60 -4.92 1.85 -13.58
C LEU A 60 -4.64 2.63 -14.88
N ASP A 61 -5.30 2.26 -15.98
CA ASP A 61 -5.18 2.93 -17.28
C ASP A 61 -5.76 4.36 -17.32
N MET A 62 -6.55 4.74 -16.31
CA MET A 62 -7.21 6.06 -16.24
C MET A 62 -6.48 7.06 -15.35
N VAL A 63 -5.47 6.64 -14.60
CA VAL A 63 -4.79 7.48 -13.60
C VAL A 63 -3.28 7.29 -13.66
N SER A 64 -2.57 8.28 -13.13
CA SER A 64 -1.13 8.20 -12.95
C SER A 64 -0.73 8.54 -11.51
N ALA A 65 0.49 8.18 -11.10
CA ALA A 65 1.02 8.57 -9.79
C ALA A 65 1.06 10.09 -9.60
N SER A 66 1.09 10.86 -10.69
CA SER A 66 1.08 12.33 -10.66
C SER A 66 -0.23 12.91 -10.14
N ASP A 67 -1.32 12.17 -10.25
CA ASP A 67 -2.66 12.59 -9.79
C ASP A 67 -2.82 12.52 -8.27
N TYR A 68 -1.88 11.87 -7.58
CA TYR A 68 -1.96 11.56 -6.15
C TYR A 68 -0.75 12.08 -5.37
N ASN A 69 -0.95 12.29 -4.07
CA ASN A 69 0.10 12.67 -3.13
C ASN A 69 0.77 11.49 -2.45
N ALA A 70 0.09 10.35 -2.35
CA ALA A 70 0.58 9.13 -1.71
C ALA A 70 -0.15 7.88 -2.22
N LEU A 71 0.45 6.71 -1.95
CA LEU A 71 -0.07 5.39 -2.26
C LEU A 71 -0.20 4.55 -0.99
N VAL A 72 -1.31 3.84 -0.84
CA VAL A 72 -1.51 2.82 0.20
C VAL A 72 -1.83 1.47 -0.44
N LEU A 73 -1.16 0.43 0.03
CA LEU A 73 -1.29 -0.94 -0.44
C LEU A 73 -1.82 -1.82 0.70
N PRO A 74 -3.12 -2.17 0.71
CA PRO A 74 -3.66 -3.18 1.59
C PRO A 74 -3.08 -4.56 1.29
N GLY A 75 -3.10 -5.45 2.29
CA GLY A 75 -2.63 -6.81 2.14
C GLY A 75 -3.76 -7.80 1.80
N GLY A 76 -3.91 -8.80 2.64
CA GLY A 76 -4.51 -10.08 2.27
C GLY A 76 -3.50 -10.90 1.47
N VAL A 77 -3.83 -12.12 1.13
CA VAL A 77 -2.94 -13.00 0.34
C VAL A 77 -3.22 -12.88 -1.15
N MET A 78 -4.47 -13.04 -1.56
CA MET A 78 -4.85 -13.04 -2.98
C MET A 78 -4.60 -11.71 -3.69
N ASN A 79 -4.89 -10.60 -3.03
CA ASN A 79 -4.74 -9.26 -3.59
C ASN A 79 -3.30 -8.99 -4.05
N PRO A 80 -2.28 -9.01 -3.17
CA PRO A 80 -0.92 -8.75 -3.61
C PRO A 80 -0.34 -9.86 -4.50
N ASP A 81 -0.79 -11.10 -4.36
CA ASP A 81 -0.35 -12.19 -5.24
C ASP A 81 -0.80 -11.97 -6.69
N ASN A 82 -2.00 -11.44 -6.90
CA ASN A 82 -2.47 -11.06 -8.23
C ASN A 82 -1.79 -9.78 -8.75
N LEU A 83 -1.66 -8.75 -7.91
CA LEU A 83 -1.06 -7.47 -8.33
C LEU A 83 0.43 -7.60 -8.68
N ARG A 84 1.18 -8.50 -8.01
CA ARG A 84 2.62 -8.67 -8.24
C ARG A 84 3.00 -9.13 -9.66
N THR A 85 2.05 -9.63 -10.43
CA THR A 85 2.23 -10.05 -11.83
C THR A 85 1.56 -9.12 -12.84
N ASN A 86 0.94 -8.03 -12.38
CA ASN A 86 0.34 -7.01 -13.22
C ASN A 86 1.32 -5.86 -13.46
N GLU A 87 1.88 -5.74 -14.68
CA GLU A 87 2.90 -4.75 -14.98
C GLU A 87 2.40 -3.31 -14.84
N GLU A 88 1.13 -3.02 -15.17
CA GLU A 88 0.56 -1.67 -14.98
C GLU A 88 0.53 -1.30 -13.48
N ALA A 89 0.17 -2.26 -12.62
CA ALA A 89 0.19 -2.06 -11.16
C ALA A 89 1.61 -1.84 -10.65
N LEU A 90 2.59 -2.61 -11.13
CA LEU A 90 3.99 -2.47 -10.74
C LEU A 90 4.57 -1.12 -11.20
N GLU A 91 4.26 -0.69 -12.41
CA GLU A 91 4.70 0.61 -12.92
C GLU A 91 4.07 1.76 -12.11
N PHE A 92 2.77 1.68 -11.82
CA PHE A 92 2.09 2.65 -10.96
C PHE A 92 2.77 2.77 -9.60
N VAL A 93 3.11 1.64 -8.96
CA VAL A 93 3.85 1.62 -7.68
C VAL A 93 5.23 2.26 -7.82
N ARG A 94 6.03 1.84 -8.82
CA ARG A 94 7.39 2.40 -9.06
C ARG A 94 7.37 3.92 -9.21
N ASP A 95 6.35 4.45 -9.86
CA ASP A 95 6.24 5.88 -10.13
C ASP A 95 6.04 6.73 -8.89
N PHE A 96 5.41 6.21 -7.82
CA PHE A 96 5.38 6.89 -6.53
C PHE A 96 6.77 7.02 -5.92
N PHE A 97 7.57 5.94 -5.96
CA PHE A 97 8.96 5.99 -5.49
C PHE A 97 9.81 6.95 -6.31
N LYS A 98 9.75 6.87 -7.65
CA LYS A 98 10.46 7.82 -8.55
C LYS A 98 10.07 9.28 -8.28
N GLN A 99 8.81 9.54 -7.95
CA GLN A 99 8.31 10.88 -7.62
C GLN A 99 8.53 11.25 -6.15
N LYS A 100 9.20 10.40 -5.36
CA LYS A 100 9.54 10.63 -3.94
C LYS A 100 8.32 10.86 -3.05
N LYS A 101 7.20 10.26 -3.40
CA LYS A 101 5.92 10.36 -2.68
C LYS A 101 5.80 9.26 -1.63
N PRO A 102 5.11 9.52 -0.51
CA PRO A 102 4.86 8.49 0.49
C PRO A 102 4.17 7.26 -0.09
N VAL A 103 4.68 6.08 0.30
CA VAL A 103 4.09 4.78 0.00
C VAL A 103 3.93 4.01 1.30
N ALA A 104 2.76 3.45 1.51
CA ALA A 104 2.48 2.65 2.70
C ALA A 104 1.98 1.25 2.31
N ALA A 105 2.47 0.22 2.98
CA ALA A 105 2.10 -1.16 2.72
C ALA A 105 1.96 -1.96 4.02
N ILE A 106 0.96 -2.82 4.08
CA ILE A 106 0.71 -3.65 5.25
C ILE A 106 0.58 -5.13 4.88
N CYS A 107 1.00 -6.00 5.79
CA CYS A 107 0.81 -7.45 5.70
C CYS A 107 1.54 -8.06 4.48
N HIS A 108 0.83 -8.78 3.61
CA HIS A 108 1.39 -9.39 2.39
C HIS A 108 1.54 -8.42 1.21
N ALA A 109 1.13 -7.15 1.35
CA ALA A 109 1.28 -6.15 0.29
C ALA A 109 2.73 -5.99 -0.19
N ALA A 110 3.70 -6.31 0.66
CA ALA A 110 5.11 -6.30 0.32
C ALA A 110 5.50 -7.22 -0.85
N TRP A 111 4.74 -8.24 -1.18
CA TRP A 111 4.97 -9.05 -2.38
C TRP A 111 4.90 -8.23 -3.67
N THR A 112 3.95 -7.31 -3.75
CA THR A 112 3.86 -6.38 -4.89
C THR A 112 5.10 -5.50 -4.98
N LEU A 113 5.62 -5.04 -3.84
CA LEU A 113 6.83 -4.22 -3.77
C LEU A 113 8.10 -4.99 -4.17
N ILE A 114 8.18 -6.28 -3.85
CA ILE A 114 9.28 -7.14 -4.32
C ILE A 114 9.33 -7.16 -5.85
N ASN A 115 8.18 -7.42 -6.49
CA ASN A 115 8.11 -7.48 -7.95
C ASN A 115 8.25 -6.10 -8.62
N ALA A 116 7.98 -5.02 -7.90
CA ALA A 116 8.27 -3.67 -8.35
C ALA A 116 9.76 -3.27 -8.22
N ASP A 117 10.62 -4.12 -7.62
CA ASP A 117 12.05 -3.88 -7.40
C ASP A 117 12.35 -2.65 -6.52
N VAL A 118 11.51 -2.36 -5.52
CA VAL A 118 11.63 -1.15 -4.68
C VAL A 118 12.00 -1.43 -3.22
N VAL A 119 12.32 -2.69 -2.87
CA VAL A 119 12.58 -3.08 -1.46
C VAL A 119 14.07 -3.23 -1.13
N LYS A 120 14.93 -3.31 -2.13
CA LYS A 120 16.37 -3.55 -1.92
C LYS A 120 17.02 -2.45 -1.07
N GLY A 121 17.65 -2.86 0.02
CA GLY A 121 18.32 -1.93 0.94
C GLY A 121 17.40 -1.19 1.91
N ARG A 122 16.07 -1.31 1.76
CA ARG A 122 15.09 -0.63 2.61
C ARG A 122 14.92 -1.33 3.96
N GLU A 123 14.82 -0.57 5.04
CA GLU A 123 14.34 -1.09 6.32
C GLU A 123 12.81 -1.16 6.28
N MET A 124 12.26 -2.35 6.54
CA MET A 124 10.82 -2.57 6.45
C MET A 124 10.35 -3.75 7.28
N THR A 125 9.06 -3.83 7.46
CA THR A 125 8.37 -5.00 8.02
C THR A 125 7.26 -5.50 7.10
N SER A 126 6.69 -6.65 7.44
CA SER A 126 5.58 -7.27 6.73
C SER A 126 4.91 -8.31 7.60
N TYR A 127 3.90 -8.99 7.06
CA TYR A 127 3.44 -10.23 7.65
C TYR A 127 4.62 -11.21 7.78
N HIS A 128 4.75 -11.85 8.93
CA HIS A 128 5.96 -12.60 9.30
C HIS A 128 6.30 -13.77 8.36
N THR A 129 5.28 -14.39 7.73
CA THR A 129 5.51 -15.55 6.85
C THR A 129 6.28 -15.21 5.58
N ILE A 130 6.25 -13.95 5.14
CA ILE A 130 6.97 -13.50 3.93
C ILE A 130 8.29 -12.79 4.24
N ARG A 131 8.74 -12.83 5.49
CA ARG A 131 10.04 -12.28 5.90
C ARG A 131 11.17 -12.76 4.99
N LYS A 132 11.25 -14.07 4.74
CA LYS A 132 12.31 -14.66 3.95
C LYS A 132 12.31 -14.18 2.49
N ASP A 133 11.13 -13.96 1.93
CA ASP A 133 10.99 -13.42 0.58
C ASP A 133 11.59 -12.02 0.48
N LEU A 134 11.33 -11.17 1.49
CA LEU A 134 11.87 -9.82 1.56
C LEU A 134 13.37 -9.79 1.79
N GLU A 135 13.89 -10.63 2.69
CA GLU A 135 15.34 -10.77 2.91
C GLU A 135 16.04 -11.21 1.61
N ASN A 136 15.47 -12.18 0.88
CA ASN A 136 15.99 -12.63 -0.40
C ASN A 136 15.95 -11.55 -1.49
N ALA A 137 14.97 -10.65 -1.42
CA ALA A 137 14.87 -9.47 -2.29
C ALA A 137 15.82 -8.32 -1.87
N GLY A 138 16.55 -8.48 -0.78
CA GLY A 138 17.56 -7.53 -0.31
C GLY A 138 17.04 -6.48 0.67
N ALA A 139 15.83 -6.65 1.21
CA ALA A 139 15.30 -5.78 2.26
C ALA A 139 15.94 -6.08 3.62
N LYS A 140 16.00 -5.07 4.47
CA LYS A 140 16.37 -5.17 5.89
C LYS A 140 15.09 -5.34 6.72
N TRP A 141 14.65 -6.59 6.85
CA TRP A 141 13.40 -6.88 7.56
C TRP A 141 13.57 -6.77 9.08
N VAL A 142 12.64 -6.08 9.74
CA VAL A 142 12.60 -5.94 11.20
C VAL A 142 11.18 -6.24 11.72
N ASP A 143 11.09 -6.83 12.92
CA ASP A 143 9.81 -7.13 13.56
C ASP A 143 9.37 -5.96 14.43
N LYS A 144 8.67 -4.99 13.82
CA LYS A 144 8.10 -3.83 14.51
C LYS A 144 6.68 -3.59 14.01
N GLU A 145 5.83 -3.01 14.87
CA GLU A 145 4.45 -2.69 14.51
C GLU A 145 4.35 -1.68 13.34
N VAL A 146 5.30 -0.78 13.23
CA VAL A 146 5.44 0.17 12.13
C VAL A 146 6.90 0.51 11.89
N VAL A 147 7.30 0.55 10.63
CA VAL A 147 8.63 0.98 10.19
C VAL A 147 8.44 2.11 9.19
N VAL A 148 9.22 3.18 9.36
CA VAL A 148 9.27 4.31 8.42
C VAL A 148 10.70 4.44 7.91
N ASP A 149 10.84 4.39 6.60
CA ASP A 149 12.11 4.56 5.89
C ASP A 149 11.92 5.58 4.76
N SER A 150 12.25 6.85 5.03
CA SER A 150 12.22 7.94 4.03
C SER A 150 10.89 8.01 3.25
N GLY A 151 9.76 8.13 3.94
CA GLY A 151 8.42 8.19 3.34
C GLY A 151 7.81 6.83 2.99
N PHE A 152 8.54 5.74 3.21
CA PHE A 152 8.03 4.39 3.03
C PHE A 152 7.59 3.81 4.39
N VAL A 153 6.30 3.53 4.55
CA VAL A 153 5.67 3.06 5.80
C VAL A 153 5.25 1.62 5.65
N THR A 154 5.66 0.74 6.58
CA THR A 154 5.24 -0.66 6.57
C THR A 154 4.77 -1.13 7.94
N SER A 155 3.80 -2.06 7.95
CA SER A 155 3.28 -2.74 9.14
C SER A 155 2.99 -4.22 8.85
N ARG A 156 2.73 -5.01 9.90
CA ARG A 156 2.73 -6.49 9.81
C ARG A 156 1.35 -7.10 9.56
N ASN A 157 0.33 -6.61 10.26
CA ASN A 157 -1.00 -7.22 10.31
C ASN A 157 -2.04 -6.21 10.83
N PRO A 158 -3.34 -6.57 10.87
CA PRO A 158 -4.40 -5.66 11.34
C PRO A 158 -4.23 -5.09 12.75
N ASP A 159 -3.54 -5.78 13.66
CA ASP A 159 -3.31 -5.28 15.02
C ASP A 159 -2.42 -4.02 15.02
N ASP A 160 -1.62 -3.85 13.99
CA ASP A 160 -0.73 -2.70 13.82
C ASP A 160 -1.42 -1.45 13.22
N LEU A 161 -2.67 -1.56 12.78
CA LEU A 161 -3.38 -0.48 12.08
C LEU A 161 -3.40 0.87 12.80
N PRO A 162 -3.54 0.96 14.13
CA PRO A 162 -3.48 2.25 14.81
C PRO A 162 -2.14 2.99 14.58
N ALA A 163 -1.02 2.29 14.73
CA ALA A 163 0.32 2.84 14.48
C ALA A 163 0.55 3.12 13.00
N PHE A 164 0.14 2.19 12.12
CA PHE A 164 0.21 2.33 10.67
C PHE A 164 -0.53 3.58 10.19
N ASN A 165 -1.81 3.73 10.53
CA ASN A 165 -2.63 4.86 10.09
C ASN A 165 -2.03 6.20 10.54
N LYS A 166 -1.55 6.27 11.79
CA LYS A 166 -0.91 7.47 12.32
C LYS A 166 0.31 7.86 11.48
N LYS A 167 1.21 6.91 11.21
CA LYS A 167 2.43 7.18 10.43
C LYS A 167 2.15 7.50 8.98
N VAL A 168 1.21 6.81 8.35
CA VAL A 168 0.76 7.12 6.98
C VAL A 168 0.28 8.57 6.88
N ILE A 169 -0.55 9.02 7.82
CA ILE A 169 -1.06 10.40 7.83
C ILE A 169 0.07 11.41 8.05
N GLU A 170 1.01 11.12 8.96
CA GLU A 170 2.19 11.96 9.20
C GLU A 170 3.01 12.15 7.91
N GLU A 171 3.40 11.06 7.25
CA GLU A 171 4.20 11.09 6.02
C GLU A 171 3.48 11.80 4.86
N ILE A 172 2.16 11.60 4.72
CA ILE A 172 1.35 12.31 3.72
C ILE A 172 1.34 13.83 3.98
N LYS A 173 1.27 14.24 5.25
CA LYS A 173 1.31 15.66 5.62
C LYS A 173 2.66 16.29 5.34
N GLU A 174 3.74 15.57 5.61
CA GLU A 174 5.11 15.99 5.30
C GLU A 174 5.33 16.13 3.80
N GLY A 175 4.81 15.21 2.99
CA GLY A 175 4.84 15.28 1.54
C GLY A 175 5.98 14.49 0.92
N LYS A 176 6.73 15.08 -0.02
CA LYS A 176 7.83 14.39 -0.70
C LYS A 176 9.04 14.22 0.21
N HIS A 177 9.67 13.06 0.12
CA HIS A 177 10.88 12.69 0.85
C HIS A 177 12.06 12.59 -0.12
N GLU A 178 12.96 13.58 -0.08
CA GLU A 178 14.08 13.67 -1.03
C GLU A 178 15.01 12.45 -1.00
N GLU A 179 15.09 11.77 0.15
CA GLU A 179 15.89 10.55 0.34
C GLU A 179 15.16 9.27 -0.12
N GLN A 180 13.87 9.35 -0.49
CA GLN A 180 13.15 8.20 -1.01
C GLN A 180 13.72 7.78 -2.36
N HIS A 181 13.90 6.50 -2.55
CA HIS A 181 14.43 5.89 -3.78
C HIS A 181 13.66 4.60 -4.12
N ALA A 182 13.72 4.23 -5.39
CA ALA A 182 13.24 2.95 -5.89
C ALA A 182 14.37 1.91 -5.84
#